data_5cba2dc1df3fe330551046a06d032921
#
_entry.id   5cba2dc1df3fe330551046a06d032921
#
_cell.length_a   1.000
_cell.length_b   1.000
_cell.length_c   1.000
_cell.angle_alpha   90.00
_cell.angle_beta   90.00
_cell.angle_gamma   90.00
#
_symmetry.space_group_name_H-M   'P 1'
#
loop_
_entity.id
_entity.type
_entity.pdbx_description
1 polymer ?
#
loop_
_entity_poly.entity_id
_entity_poly.type
_entity_poly.pdbx_seq_one_letter_code
_entity_poly.pdbx_strand_id
1 'polypeptide(L)'
;MYGHSIDPKLNKYAGVNRFHLQSMPDASRSMGYTRPVTVNGQFSELVNSAIARSTWAKYSSGFKAFNDFELTTGRKFSWPISKEVWRSFIVWCHYDKKLSANSIRTYLSALKFVHTLRGFTCAHLDEDKLSKLLLNGAEHIGTGFINHPNTRRAMTLPLLITLGRRIASTSWPALDKQVIWAAATTGFFGTVRMGEILASAEKSFSPASDLLWQDVRCSSPNSLLLHLKNPKSGIPGGEKVDLFEFPGYDCCPVQALRNLREKQIAAGNTAEDLPVFRFSSGKNLTCSVMNRTLAALLPDFHVPGHDTITCHSFRAGIPSVLAMFPDLVTSDQIKGWGRWQSDCYQLYTRLSLSEKNQFLKK
;
A
#
# COMPACT_ATOMS: atom_id res chain seq x y z
N MET A 1 -2.78 8.58 -36.16
CA MET A 1 -3.31 7.26 -35.81
C MET A 1 -2.37 6.66 -34.77
N TYR A 2 -2.67 6.80 -33.48
CA TYR A 2 -1.92 6.14 -32.42
C TYR A 2 -2.83 5.07 -31.81
N GLY A 3 -2.61 3.82 -32.25
CA GLY A 3 -3.25 2.66 -31.67
C GLY A 3 -2.57 2.33 -30.34
N HIS A 4 -3.15 2.70 -29.21
CA HIS A 4 -2.73 2.20 -27.92
C HIS A 4 -3.17 0.74 -27.79
N SER A 5 -2.24 -0.18 -27.94
CA SER A 5 -2.37 -1.58 -27.59
C SER A 5 -2.67 -1.69 -26.09
N ILE A 6 -3.87 -2.10 -25.76
CA ILE A 6 -4.29 -2.38 -24.37
C ILE A 6 -3.53 -3.63 -23.90
N ASP A 7 -2.77 -3.49 -22.79
CA ASP A 7 -2.01 -4.57 -22.14
C ASP A 7 -2.92 -5.80 -21.91
N PRO A 8 -2.59 -7.01 -22.44
CA PRO A 8 -3.38 -8.22 -22.27
C PRO A 8 -3.62 -8.64 -20.82
N LYS A 9 -2.81 -8.15 -19.87
CA LYS A 9 -3.00 -8.39 -18.42
C LYS A 9 -4.15 -7.58 -17.81
N LEU A 10 -4.58 -6.48 -18.44
CA LEU A 10 -5.80 -5.78 -18.11
C LEU A 10 -7.05 -6.62 -18.41
N ASN A 11 -6.96 -7.55 -19.34
CA ASN A 11 -8.07 -8.43 -19.74
C ASN A 11 -8.48 -9.44 -18.64
N LYS A 12 -7.60 -9.78 -17.69
CA LYS A 12 -7.93 -10.66 -16.56
C LYS A 12 -8.85 -9.96 -15.54
N TYR A 13 -8.83 -8.62 -15.51
CA TYR A 13 -9.71 -7.78 -14.70
C TYR A 13 -10.85 -7.16 -15.52
N ALA A 14 -10.72 -7.10 -16.84
CA ALA A 14 -11.77 -6.66 -17.76
C ALA A 14 -13.00 -7.59 -17.74
N GLY A 15 -12.83 -8.87 -17.35
CA GLY A 15 -13.93 -9.79 -17.12
C GLY A 15 -14.92 -9.34 -16.05
N VAL A 16 -14.43 -8.71 -14.97
CA VAL A 16 -15.27 -8.15 -13.91
C VAL A 16 -15.97 -6.86 -14.39
N ASN A 17 -15.27 -6.03 -15.17
CA ASN A 17 -15.84 -4.81 -15.75
C ASN A 17 -16.92 -5.11 -16.80
N ARG A 18 -16.73 -6.12 -17.65
CA ARG A 18 -17.74 -6.53 -18.65
C ARG A 18 -18.98 -7.17 -18.00
N PHE A 19 -18.79 -7.96 -16.95
CA PHE A 19 -19.92 -8.68 -16.34
C PHE A 19 -20.85 -7.76 -15.57
N HIS A 20 -20.35 -6.71 -14.91
CA HIS A 20 -21.17 -5.82 -14.09
C HIS A 20 -21.77 -4.63 -14.85
N LEU A 21 -21.10 -4.13 -15.88
CA LEU A 21 -21.66 -3.02 -16.68
C LEU A 21 -22.56 -3.50 -17.82
N GLN A 22 -22.34 -4.70 -18.38
CA GLN A 22 -23.19 -5.28 -19.41
C GLN A 22 -24.42 -6.00 -18.87
N SER A 23 -24.41 -6.48 -17.61
CA SER A 23 -25.58 -7.06 -16.92
C SER A 23 -26.42 -6.05 -16.13
N MET A 24 -26.11 -4.76 -16.22
CA MET A 24 -27.00 -3.73 -15.69
C MET A 24 -28.31 -3.75 -16.49
N PRO A 25 -29.48 -4.03 -15.85
CA PRO A 25 -30.74 -3.73 -16.48
C PRO A 25 -30.72 -2.24 -16.82
N ASP A 26 -31.12 -1.95 -18.03
CA ASP A 26 -31.11 -0.60 -18.59
C ASP A 26 -31.91 0.35 -17.73
N ALA A 27 -31.26 1.01 -16.76
CA ALA A 27 -31.89 2.01 -15.89
C ALA A 27 -32.39 3.21 -16.71
N SER A 28 -32.05 3.27 -18.01
CA SER A 28 -32.49 4.29 -18.95
C SER A 28 -33.97 4.15 -19.30
N ARG A 29 -34.56 2.95 -19.18
CA ARG A 29 -35.98 2.73 -19.53
C ARG A 29 -36.96 3.36 -18.52
N SER A 30 -36.54 3.65 -17.30
CA SER A 30 -37.44 4.27 -16.29
C SER A 30 -37.42 5.80 -16.28
N MET A 31 -36.47 6.46 -17.01
CA MET A 31 -36.33 7.93 -17.00
C MET A 31 -36.36 8.60 -18.41
N GLY A 32 -36.70 7.91 -19.47
CA GLY A 32 -36.89 8.54 -20.79
C GLY A 32 -35.63 9.17 -21.43
N TYR A 33 -34.43 8.92 -20.92
CA TYR A 33 -33.17 9.42 -21.47
C TYR A 33 -32.49 8.37 -22.36
N THR A 34 -32.58 8.50 -23.66
CA THR A 34 -31.73 7.79 -24.61
C THR A 34 -30.35 8.43 -24.65
N ARG A 35 -29.36 7.83 -24.00
CA ARG A 35 -27.96 8.30 -24.06
C ARG A 35 -27.26 7.77 -25.30
N PRO A 36 -26.49 8.59 -26.04
CA PRO A 36 -25.68 8.13 -27.17
C PRO A 36 -24.64 7.09 -26.74
N VAL A 37 -24.39 6.08 -27.57
CA VAL A 37 -23.47 4.95 -27.33
C VAL A 37 -22.05 5.39 -26.99
N THR A 38 -21.59 6.55 -27.49
CA THR A 38 -20.29 7.15 -27.22
C THR A 38 -20.09 7.58 -25.74
N VAL A 39 -21.14 7.95 -25.02
CA VAL A 39 -21.06 8.39 -23.62
C VAL A 39 -20.78 7.22 -22.67
N ASN A 40 -21.17 6.00 -23.01
CA ASN A 40 -20.95 4.82 -22.15
C ASN A 40 -19.48 4.43 -22.00
N GLY A 41 -18.67 4.58 -23.05
CA GLY A 41 -17.22 4.31 -23.01
C GLY A 41 -16.49 5.32 -22.11
N GLN A 42 -16.75 6.60 -22.33
CA GLN A 42 -16.15 7.70 -21.57
C GLN A 42 -16.58 7.67 -20.09
N PHE A 43 -17.84 7.37 -19.80
CA PHE A 43 -18.31 7.18 -18.42
C PHE A 43 -17.56 6.05 -17.72
N SER A 44 -17.41 4.89 -18.36
CA SER A 44 -16.68 3.76 -17.82
C SER A 44 -15.20 4.09 -17.59
N GLU A 45 -14.58 4.84 -18.50
CA GLU A 45 -13.20 5.29 -18.36
C GLU A 45 -13.02 6.22 -17.15
N LEU A 46 -13.89 7.21 -16.99
CA LEU A 46 -13.86 8.13 -15.84
C LEU A 46 -14.06 7.38 -14.51
N VAL A 47 -15.04 6.46 -14.44
CA VAL A 47 -15.27 5.65 -13.23
C VAL A 47 -14.06 4.77 -12.92
N ASN A 48 -13.47 4.14 -13.93
CA ASN A 48 -12.28 3.29 -13.75
C ASN A 48 -11.06 4.11 -13.33
N SER A 49 -10.94 5.34 -13.82
CA SER A 49 -9.84 6.25 -13.46
C SER A 49 -10.01 6.85 -12.06
N ALA A 50 -11.24 6.94 -11.55
CA ALA A 50 -11.53 7.47 -10.21
C ALA A 50 -11.07 6.54 -9.08
N ILE A 51 -10.79 5.26 -9.38
CA ILE A 51 -10.47 4.26 -8.37
C ILE A 51 -9.08 3.68 -8.61
N ALA A 52 -8.20 3.77 -7.60
CA ALA A 52 -6.87 3.19 -7.64
C ALA A 52 -6.92 1.66 -7.90
N ARG A 53 -5.97 1.13 -8.67
CA ARG A 53 -5.84 -0.33 -8.96
C ARG A 53 -5.89 -1.20 -7.69
N SER A 54 -5.23 -0.75 -6.61
CA SER A 54 -5.22 -1.47 -5.33
C SER A 54 -6.61 -1.51 -4.67
N THR A 55 -7.43 -0.48 -4.87
CA THR A 55 -8.82 -0.44 -4.39
C THR A 55 -9.69 -1.37 -5.23
N TRP A 56 -9.50 -1.39 -6.56
CA TRP A 56 -10.17 -2.35 -7.46
C TRP A 56 -9.89 -3.80 -7.06
N ALA A 57 -8.63 -4.15 -6.76
CA ALA A 57 -8.28 -5.50 -6.31
C ALA A 57 -9.01 -5.90 -5.01
N LYS A 58 -9.14 -4.98 -4.05
CA LYS A 58 -9.91 -5.18 -2.82
C LYS A 58 -11.40 -5.31 -3.10
N TYR A 59 -11.95 -4.46 -3.95
CA TYR A 59 -13.36 -4.49 -4.34
C TYR A 59 -13.71 -5.78 -5.08
N SER A 60 -12.84 -6.26 -5.97
CA SER A 60 -13.01 -7.55 -6.65
C SER A 60 -13.11 -8.71 -5.66
N SER A 61 -12.35 -8.68 -4.57
CA SER A 61 -12.46 -9.68 -3.50
C SER A 61 -13.82 -9.59 -2.78
N GLY A 62 -14.31 -8.37 -2.53
CA GLY A 62 -15.63 -8.13 -1.94
C GLY A 62 -16.77 -8.62 -2.85
N PHE A 63 -16.67 -8.38 -4.15
CA PHE A 63 -17.66 -8.87 -5.14
C PHE A 63 -17.67 -10.39 -5.20
N LYS A 64 -16.48 -11.00 -5.24
CA LYS A 64 -16.36 -12.46 -5.21
C LYS A 64 -16.99 -13.03 -3.95
N ALA A 65 -16.72 -12.45 -2.78
CA ALA A 65 -17.30 -12.90 -1.52
C ALA A 65 -18.83 -12.77 -1.51
N PHE A 66 -19.39 -11.71 -2.11
CA PHE A 66 -20.83 -11.56 -2.21
C PHE A 66 -21.47 -12.60 -3.16
N ASN A 67 -20.84 -12.89 -4.29
CA ASN A 67 -21.27 -13.97 -5.16
C ASN A 67 -21.20 -15.35 -4.46
N ASP A 68 -20.13 -15.60 -3.69
CA ASP A 68 -20.03 -16.83 -2.88
C ASP A 68 -21.14 -16.91 -1.83
N PHE A 69 -21.51 -15.79 -1.22
CA PHE A 69 -22.63 -15.70 -0.28
C PHE A 69 -23.97 -16.02 -0.95
N GLU A 70 -24.24 -15.47 -2.15
CA GLU A 70 -25.43 -15.81 -2.95
C GLU A 70 -25.49 -17.32 -3.25
N LEU A 71 -24.36 -17.93 -3.64
CA LEU A 71 -24.27 -19.35 -3.92
C LEU A 71 -24.52 -20.18 -2.65
N THR A 72 -23.94 -19.79 -1.51
CA THR A 72 -24.10 -20.48 -0.23
C THR A 72 -25.54 -20.45 0.26
N THR A 73 -26.23 -19.33 0.07
CA THR A 73 -27.63 -19.17 0.49
C THR A 73 -28.64 -19.74 -0.51
N GLY A 74 -28.20 -20.10 -1.72
CA GLY A 74 -29.06 -20.55 -2.82
C GLY A 74 -29.99 -19.43 -3.35
N ARG A 75 -29.68 -18.16 -3.06
CA ARG A 75 -30.54 -17.01 -3.40
C ARG A 75 -29.77 -15.96 -4.17
N LYS A 76 -30.40 -15.38 -5.17
CA LYS A 76 -29.97 -14.13 -5.80
C LYS A 76 -30.66 -12.95 -5.14
N PHE A 77 -29.90 -11.95 -4.77
CA PHE A 77 -30.43 -10.78 -4.09
C PHE A 77 -30.66 -9.63 -5.08
N SER A 78 -31.82 -8.97 -4.92
CA SER A 78 -32.14 -7.78 -5.70
C SER A 78 -31.34 -6.56 -5.23
N TRP A 79 -31.12 -5.64 -6.15
CA TRP A 79 -30.56 -4.33 -5.84
C TRP A 79 -31.68 -3.28 -5.84
N PRO A 80 -31.70 -2.33 -4.90
CA PRO A 80 -30.72 -2.13 -3.81
C PRO A 80 -30.77 -3.27 -2.79
N ILE A 81 -29.59 -3.59 -2.21
CA ILE A 81 -29.49 -4.60 -1.15
C ILE A 81 -30.24 -4.13 0.09
N SER A 82 -31.10 -5.00 0.65
CA SER A 82 -31.83 -4.70 1.89
C SER A 82 -30.94 -4.75 3.12
N LYS A 83 -31.39 -4.14 4.23
CA LYS A 83 -30.66 -4.20 5.52
C LYS A 83 -30.48 -5.64 6.02
N GLU A 84 -31.48 -6.50 5.80
CA GLU A 84 -31.43 -7.91 6.21
C GLU A 84 -30.35 -8.67 5.48
N VAL A 85 -30.26 -8.53 4.15
CA VAL A 85 -29.21 -9.14 3.33
C VAL A 85 -27.83 -8.61 3.73
N TRP A 86 -27.72 -7.29 3.96
CA TRP A 86 -26.49 -6.65 4.40
C TRP A 86 -25.99 -7.21 5.73
N ARG A 87 -26.87 -7.34 6.73
CA ARG A 87 -26.54 -7.92 8.04
C ARG A 87 -26.17 -9.40 7.94
N SER A 88 -26.93 -10.17 7.15
CA SER A 88 -26.65 -11.58 6.91
C SER A 88 -25.28 -11.77 6.24
N PHE A 89 -24.91 -10.89 5.30
CA PHE A 89 -23.59 -10.91 4.67
C PHE A 89 -22.46 -10.60 5.67
N ILE A 90 -22.65 -9.66 6.60
CA ILE A 90 -21.68 -9.38 7.68
C ILE A 90 -21.45 -10.64 8.53
N VAL A 91 -22.52 -11.29 8.97
CA VAL A 91 -22.47 -12.50 9.79
C VAL A 91 -21.75 -13.63 9.04
N TRP A 92 -22.15 -13.89 7.78
CA TRP A 92 -21.52 -14.90 6.95
C TRP A 92 -20.03 -14.63 6.70
N CYS A 93 -19.67 -13.38 6.42
CA CYS A 93 -18.27 -13.01 6.27
C CYS A 93 -17.44 -13.32 7.53
N HIS A 94 -18.01 -13.11 8.71
CA HIS A 94 -17.32 -13.35 9.96
C HIS A 94 -17.23 -14.83 10.29
N TYR A 95 -18.34 -15.58 10.26
CA TYR A 95 -18.38 -16.96 10.74
C TYR A 95 -17.96 -17.99 9.66
N ASP A 96 -18.37 -17.81 8.42
CA ASP A 96 -18.09 -18.78 7.34
C ASP A 96 -16.76 -18.49 6.64
N LYS A 97 -16.50 -17.21 6.32
CA LYS A 97 -15.23 -16.80 5.68
C LYS A 97 -14.11 -16.48 6.66
N LYS A 98 -14.39 -16.45 7.97
CA LYS A 98 -13.41 -16.13 9.02
C LYS A 98 -12.69 -14.78 8.80
N LEU A 99 -13.42 -13.79 8.33
CA LEU A 99 -12.85 -12.47 8.04
C LEU A 99 -12.84 -11.58 9.27
N SER A 100 -11.79 -10.76 9.39
CA SER A 100 -11.74 -9.68 10.39
C SER A 100 -12.76 -8.59 10.07
N ALA A 101 -13.24 -7.88 11.09
CA ALA A 101 -14.16 -6.75 10.93
C ALA A 101 -13.65 -5.71 9.91
N ASN A 102 -12.34 -5.45 9.85
CA ASN A 102 -11.74 -4.51 8.89
C ASN A 102 -11.84 -5.02 7.43
N SER A 103 -11.65 -6.32 7.21
CA SER A 103 -11.86 -6.94 5.90
C SER A 103 -13.31 -6.86 5.48
N ILE A 104 -14.24 -7.13 6.42
CA ILE A 104 -15.68 -7.03 6.19
C ILE A 104 -16.06 -5.58 5.81
N ARG A 105 -15.57 -4.57 6.54
CA ARG A 105 -15.79 -3.14 6.20
C ARG A 105 -15.33 -2.82 4.77
N THR A 106 -14.21 -3.41 4.34
CA THR A 106 -13.69 -3.24 2.96
C THR A 106 -14.63 -3.87 1.93
N TYR A 107 -15.19 -5.05 2.20
CA TYR A 107 -16.14 -5.73 1.32
C TYR A 107 -17.47 -4.98 1.24
N LEU A 108 -17.94 -4.47 2.36
CA LEU A 108 -19.13 -3.60 2.40
C LEU A 108 -18.92 -2.31 1.58
N SER A 109 -17.72 -1.72 1.62
CA SER A 109 -17.38 -0.56 0.78
C SER A 109 -17.44 -0.90 -0.71
N ALA A 110 -17.05 -2.12 -1.10
CA ALA A 110 -17.20 -2.59 -2.48
C ALA A 110 -18.67 -2.66 -2.91
N LEU A 111 -19.54 -3.21 -2.05
CA LEU A 111 -20.99 -3.29 -2.33
C LEU A 111 -21.63 -1.90 -2.39
N LYS A 112 -21.26 -0.97 -1.53
CA LYS A 112 -21.71 0.44 -1.61
C LYS A 112 -21.30 1.08 -2.93
N PHE A 113 -20.09 0.80 -3.40
CA PHE A 113 -19.65 1.29 -4.69
C PHE A 113 -20.57 0.80 -5.83
N VAL A 114 -20.98 -0.47 -5.80
CA VAL A 114 -21.95 -1.00 -6.78
C VAL A 114 -23.33 -0.32 -6.66
N HIS A 115 -23.81 -0.03 -5.43
CA HIS A 115 -25.02 0.76 -5.25
C HIS A 115 -24.91 2.11 -5.97
N THR A 116 -23.81 2.83 -5.71
CA THR A 116 -23.57 4.15 -6.34
C THR A 116 -23.56 4.05 -7.86
N LEU A 117 -22.87 3.04 -8.44
CA LEU A 117 -22.83 2.83 -9.88
C LEU A 117 -24.22 2.54 -10.48
N ARG A 118 -25.09 1.92 -9.71
CA ARG A 118 -26.48 1.61 -10.11
C ARG A 118 -27.46 2.76 -9.84
N GLY A 119 -26.98 3.89 -9.32
CA GLY A 119 -27.82 5.05 -9.00
C GLY A 119 -28.63 4.92 -7.71
N PHE A 120 -28.30 3.94 -6.86
CA PHE A 120 -28.97 3.78 -5.57
C PHE A 120 -28.22 4.55 -4.47
N THR A 121 -28.97 5.05 -3.46
CA THR A 121 -28.40 5.63 -2.26
C THR A 121 -27.99 4.54 -1.28
N CYS A 122 -26.96 4.79 -0.47
CA CYS A 122 -26.54 3.89 0.61
C CYS A 122 -26.92 4.40 2.01
N ALA A 123 -27.67 5.48 2.11
CA ALA A 123 -28.03 6.11 3.39
C ALA A 123 -28.65 5.11 4.37
N HIS A 124 -29.59 4.28 3.92
CA HIS A 124 -30.22 3.25 4.73
C HIS A 124 -29.26 2.20 5.29
N LEU A 125 -28.12 1.93 4.62
CA LEU A 125 -27.09 1.02 5.07
C LEU A 125 -26.09 1.71 6.01
N ASP A 126 -25.77 2.97 5.74
CA ASP A 126 -24.85 3.78 6.55
C ASP A 126 -25.41 4.12 7.92
N GLU A 127 -26.71 4.33 8.00
CA GLU A 127 -27.45 4.65 9.23
C GLU A 127 -27.83 3.42 10.05
N ASP A 128 -27.64 2.21 9.51
CA ASP A 128 -28.08 0.97 10.18
C ASP A 128 -27.24 0.69 11.44
N LYS A 129 -27.82 1.02 12.60
CA LYS A 129 -27.20 0.84 13.91
C LYS A 129 -26.84 -0.63 14.20
N LEU A 130 -27.71 -1.58 13.73
CA LEU A 130 -27.48 -3.00 13.98
C LEU A 130 -26.29 -3.52 13.18
N SER A 131 -26.09 -3.09 11.94
CA SER A 131 -24.88 -3.43 11.17
C SER A 131 -23.60 -2.92 11.85
N LYS A 132 -23.64 -1.72 12.43
CA LYS A 132 -22.52 -1.18 13.20
C LYS A 132 -22.25 -2.03 14.45
N LEU A 133 -23.30 -2.45 15.15
CA LEU A 133 -23.18 -3.33 16.32
C LEU A 133 -22.61 -4.71 15.94
N LEU A 134 -23.06 -5.32 14.83
CA LEU A 134 -22.50 -6.58 14.32
C LEU A 134 -21.00 -6.47 13.98
N LEU A 135 -20.59 -5.38 13.34
CA LEU A 135 -19.17 -5.13 13.03
C LEU A 135 -18.32 -4.95 14.28
N ASN A 136 -18.85 -4.24 15.30
CA ASN A 136 -18.19 -4.10 16.58
C ASN A 136 -18.09 -5.45 17.30
N GLY A 137 -19.16 -6.25 17.28
CA GLY A 137 -19.15 -7.61 17.80
C GLY A 137 -18.09 -8.49 17.13
N ALA A 138 -18.02 -8.45 15.79
CA ALA A 138 -16.99 -9.16 15.03
C ALA A 138 -15.55 -8.69 15.37
N GLU A 139 -15.38 -7.42 15.75
CA GLU A 139 -14.09 -6.88 16.19
C GLU A 139 -13.70 -7.41 17.59
N HIS A 140 -14.67 -7.48 18.51
CA HIS A 140 -14.45 -7.97 19.87
C HIS A 140 -14.27 -9.49 19.93
N ILE A 141 -15.05 -10.26 19.17
CA ILE A 141 -14.92 -11.72 19.11
C ILE A 141 -13.59 -12.11 18.43
N GLY A 142 -13.14 -11.29 17.46
CA GLY A 142 -11.98 -11.61 16.63
C GLY A 142 -12.29 -12.78 15.67
N THR A 143 -11.28 -13.30 15.00
CA THR A 143 -11.44 -14.41 14.05
C THR A 143 -11.19 -15.80 14.67
N GLY A 144 -11.11 -15.88 15.99
CA GLY A 144 -10.72 -17.12 16.71
C GLY A 144 -9.23 -17.47 16.61
N PHE A 145 -8.52 -16.92 15.63
CA PHE A 145 -7.07 -16.80 15.69
C PHE A 145 -6.79 -15.63 16.64
N ILE A 146 -5.93 -15.84 17.62
CA ILE A 146 -5.48 -14.77 18.52
C ILE A 146 -4.87 -13.68 17.62
N ASN A 147 -5.73 -12.79 17.12
CA ASN A 147 -5.31 -11.55 16.51
C ASN A 147 -4.89 -10.65 17.66
N HIS A 148 -3.70 -10.91 18.19
CA HIS A 148 -2.98 -9.81 18.80
C HIS A 148 -3.00 -8.70 17.76
N PRO A 149 -3.45 -7.48 18.12
CA PRO A 149 -3.38 -6.37 17.19
C PRO A 149 -1.94 -6.40 16.69
N ASN A 150 -1.75 -6.65 15.38
CA ASN A 150 -0.44 -6.55 14.75
C ASN A 150 -0.02 -5.09 14.91
N THR A 151 0.50 -4.77 16.08
CA THR A 151 1.07 -3.48 16.38
C THR A 151 2.32 -3.42 15.52
N ARG A 152 2.28 -2.56 14.51
CA ARG A 152 3.39 -2.38 13.59
C ARG A 152 4.47 -1.63 14.31
N ARG A 153 5.62 -2.26 14.48
CA ARG A 153 6.78 -1.63 15.08
C ARG A 153 7.44 -0.66 14.09
N ALA A 154 7.88 0.48 14.58
CA ALA A 154 8.71 1.38 13.78
C ALA A 154 10.09 0.73 13.51
N MET A 155 10.65 0.96 12.33
CA MET A 155 12.06 0.69 12.06
C MET A 155 12.86 1.77 12.79
N THR A 156 13.55 1.40 13.86
CA THR A 156 14.44 2.33 14.58
C THR A 156 15.84 2.35 13.95
N LEU A 157 16.64 3.37 14.23
CA LEU A 157 18.01 3.45 13.71
C LEU A 157 18.88 2.26 14.16
N PRO A 158 18.84 1.80 15.42
CA PRO A 158 19.55 0.58 15.83
C PRO A 158 19.10 -0.67 15.07
N LEU A 159 17.80 -0.79 14.76
CA LEU A 159 17.28 -1.90 13.96
C LEU A 159 17.72 -1.81 12.51
N LEU A 160 17.77 -0.62 11.93
CA LEU A 160 18.29 -0.39 10.57
C LEU A 160 19.76 -0.80 10.49
N ILE A 161 20.59 -0.41 11.46
CA ILE A 161 22.00 -0.79 11.56
C ILE A 161 22.13 -2.31 11.70
N THR A 162 21.31 -2.94 12.54
CA THR A 162 21.26 -4.40 12.71
C THR A 162 20.91 -5.09 11.39
N LEU A 163 19.91 -4.58 10.68
CA LEU A 163 19.54 -5.07 9.35
C LEU A 163 20.72 -5.00 8.38
N GLY A 164 21.44 -3.86 8.34
CA GLY A 164 22.64 -3.68 7.51
C GLY A 164 23.71 -4.71 7.80
N ARG A 165 24.01 -4.96 9.07
CA ARG A 165 24.98 -5.99 9.49
C ARG A 165 24.56 -7.38 9.07
N ARG A 166 23.25 -7.72 9.24
CA ARG A 166 22.71 -9.02 8.81
C ARG A 166 22.71 -9.18 7.29
N ILE A 167 22.41 -8.12 6.52
CA ILE A 167 22.57 -8.13 5.05
C ILE A 167 24.02 -8.40 4.67
N ALA A 168 24.98 -7.71 5.29
CA ALA A 168 26.40 -7.87 5.01
C ALA A 168 26.86 -9.31 5.24
N SER A 169 26.37 -10.00 6.25
CA SER A 169 26.72 -11.38 6.61
C SER A 169 26.09 -12.47 5.73
N THR A 170 25.13 -12.12 4.84
CA THR A 170 24.54 -13.11 3.92
C THR A 170 25.54 -13.54 2.84
N SER A 171 25.28 -14.67 2.20
CA SER A 171 26.02 -15.14 1.00
C SER A 171 25.49 -14.56 -0.31
N TRP A 172 24.59 -13.57 -0.27
CA TRP A 172 23.98 -12.99 -1.47
C TRP A 172 25.01 -12.22 -2.32
N PRO A 173 24.78 -12.09 -3.64
CA PRO A 173 25.60 -11.27 -4.52
C PRO A 173 25.73 -9.84 -3.98
N ALA A 174 26.89 -9.22 -4.18
CA ALA A 174 27.19 -7.88 -3.67
C ALA A 174 26.19 -6.81 -4.17
N LEU A 175 25.71 -6.94 -5.41
CA LEU A 175 24.66 -6.07 -5.96
C LEU A 175 23.34 -6.28 -5.23
N ASP A 176 22.95 -7.52 -4.95
CA ASP A 176 21.67 -7.83 -4.30
C ASP A 176 21.64 -7.33 -2.85
N LYS A 177 22.75 -7.45 -2.12
CA LYS A 177 22.93 -6.82 -0.81
C LYS A 177 22.73 -5.31 -0.88
N GLN A 178 23.33 -4.66 -1.88
CA GLN A 178 23.24 -3.22 -2.06
C GLN A 178 21.82 -2.76 -2.43
N VAL A 179 21.08 -3.54 -3.23
CA VAL A 179 19.68 -3.27 -3.57
C VAL A 179 18.81 -3.21 -2.31
N ILE A 180 18.92 -4.23 -1.44
CA ILE A 180 18.13 -4.27 -0.19
C ILE A 180 18.55 -3.13 0.74
N TRP A 181 19.86 -2.88 0.88
CA TRP A 181 20.39 -1.84 1.76
C TRP A 181 19.96 -0.43 1.33
N ALA A 182 20.15 -0.12 0.04
CA ALA A 182 19.74 1.17 -0.50
C ALA A 182 18.23 1.39 -0.40
N ALA A 183 17.40 0.36 -0.62
CA ALA A 183 15.96 0.47 -0.42
C ALA A 183 15.60 0.73 1.05
N ALA A 184 16.25 0.03 2.00
CA ALA A 184 16.01 0.18 3.43
C ALA A 184 16.37 1.59 3.93
N THR A 185 17.56 2.11 3.57
CA THR A 185 18.01 3.45 3.95
C THR A 185 17.16 4.55 3.30
N THR A 186 16.81 4.41 2.01
CA THR A 186 15.91 5.33 1.31
C THR A 186 14.53 5.36 1.98
N GLY A 187 13.97 4.20 2.32
CA GLY A 187 12.69 4.10 2.98
C GLY A 187 12.67 4.75 4.35
N PHE A 188 13.73 4.56 5.13
CA PHE A 188 13.88 5.10 6.47
C PHE A 188 14.07 6.62 6.48
N PHE A 189 15.10 7.12 5.79
CA PHE A 189 15.45 8.55 5.82
C PHE A 189 14.51 9.40 4.98
N GLY A 190 14.01 8.90 3.85
CA GLY A 190 12.99 9.58 3.05
C GLY A 190 11.59 9.50 3.63
N THR A 191 11.37 8.73 4.71
CA THR A 191 10.03 8.50 5.30
C THR A 191 8.96 8.17 4.27
N VAL A 192 9.36 7.48 3.19
CA VAL A 192 8.49 7.12 2.07
C VAL A 192 7.72 5.82 2.37
N ARG A 193 6.56 5.66 1.76
CA ARG A 193 5.95 4.32 1.72
C ARG A 193 6.77 3.46 0.76
N MET A 194 7.24 2.31 1.22
CA MET A 194 8.07 1.43 0.38
C MET A 194 7.41 1.10 -0.97
N GLY A 195 6.07 1.02 -1.03
CA GLY A 195 5.36 0.84 -2.30
C GLY A 195 5.35 2.06 -3.24
N GLU A 196 5.90 3.21 -2.82
CA GLU A 196 6.10 4.39 -3.66
C GLU A 196 7.47 4.36 -4.36
N ILE A 197 8.43 3.61 -3.82
CA ILE A 197 9.79 3.49 -4.36
C ILE A 197 10.12 2.11 -4.92
N LEU A 198 9.46 1.05 -4.44
CA LEU A 198 9.67 -0.32 -4.93
C LEU A 198 8.76 -0.63 -6.10
N ALA A 199 9.24 -1.49 -6.99
CA ALA A 199 8.46 -1.89 -8.16
C ALA A 199 7.18 -2.65 -7.78
N SER A 200 6.16 -2.51 -8.61
CA SER A 200 4.86 -3.16 -8.43
C SER A 200 4.89 -4.66 -8.70
N ALA A 201 5.84 -5.16 -9.49
CA ALA A 201 6.01 -6.57 -9.82
C ALA A 201 7.49 -6.97 -9.98
N GLU A 202 7.81 -8.24 -9.68
CA GLU A 202 9.18 -8.74 -9.73
C GLU A 202 9.75 -8.82 -11.16
N LYS A 203 8.92 -9.15 -12.16
CA LYS A 203 9.36 -9.41 -13.54
C LYS A 203 8.98 -8.31 -14.53
N SER A 204 8.20 -7.35 -14.10
CA SER A 204 7.74 -6.23 -14.93
C SER A 204 7.71 -4.95 -14.09
N PHE A 205 7.67 -3.81 -14.74
CA PHE A 205 7.52 -2.51 -14.09
C PHE A 205 6.68 -1.58 -14.97
N SER A 206 6.18 -0.52 -14.37
CA SER A 206 5.41 0.51 -15.06
C SER A 206 6.20 1.83 -15.05
N PRO A 207 6.66 2.32 -16.20
CA PRO A 207 7.36 3.61 -16.25
C PRO A 207 6.54 4.78 -15.71
N ALA A 208 5.22 4.67 -15.72
CA ALA A 208 4.33 5.71 -15.22
C ALA A 208 4.15 5.73 -13.70
N SER A 209 4.50 4.65 -13.00
CA SER A 209 4.24 4.53 -11.56
C SER A 209 5.44 4.11 -10.72
N ASP A 210 6.34 3.31 -11.27
CA ASP A 210 7.48 2.78 -10.53
C ASP A 210 8.67 3.76 -10.56
N LEU A 211 9.48 3.81 -9.51
CA LEU A 211 10.66 4.68 -9.41
C LEU A 211 11.78 4.14 -10.31
N LEU A 212 12.22 4.95 -11.25
CA LEU A 212 13.30 4.66 -12.20
C LEU A 212 14.52 5.54 -11.90
N TRP A 213 15.69 5.20 -12.45
CA TRP A 213 16.88 6.02 -12.26
C TRP A 213 16.73 7.44 -12.79
N GLN A 214 16.02 7.66 -13.89
CA GLN A 214 15.71 9.00 -14.40
C GLN A 214 14.90 9.89 -13.42
N ASP A 215 14.26 9.28 -12.41
CA ASP A 215 13.50 9.96 -11.37
C ASP A 215 14.37 10.31 -10.14
N VAL A 216 15.65 9.89 -10.14
CA VAL A 216 16.63 10.18 -9.09
C VAL A 216 17.61 11.22 -9.62
N ARG A 217 17.58 12.40 -9.03
CA ARG A 217 18.41 13.53 -9.50
C ARG A 217 19.32 14.02 -8.39
N CYS A 218 20.50 14.46 -8.74
CA CYS A 218 21.38 15.19 -7.84
C CYS A 218 20.82 16.59 -7.65
N SER A 219 20.34 16.94 -6.45
CA SER A 219 19.88 18.30 -6.13
C SER A 219 20.99 19.20 -5.60
N SER A 220 22.00 18.60 -4.96
CA SER A 220 23.27 19.22 -4.57
C SER A 220 24.36 18.14 -4.45
N PRO A 221 25.65 18.51 -4.27
CA PRO A 221 26.70 17.52 -4.02
C PRO A 221 26.38 16.53 -2.90
N ASN A 222 25.59 16.96 -1.90
CA ASN A 222 25.29 16.19 -0.68
C ASN A 222 23.82 15.79 -0.58
N SER A 223 23.04 15.87 -1.67
CA SER A 223 21.63 15.49 -1.65
C SER A 223 21.15 14.89 -2.97
N LEU A 224 20.19 13.99 -2.87
CA LEU A 224 19.46 13.41 -3.99
C LEU A 224 17.97 13.77 -3.87
N LEU A 225 17.34 14.08 -5.00
CA LEU A 225 15.92 14.32 -5.14
C LEU A 225 15.27 13.10 -5.81
N LEU A 226 14.31 12.49 -5.14
CA LEU A 226 13.48 11.43 -5.71
C LEU A 226 12.16 12.04 -6.20
N HIS A 227 11.78 11.75 -7.43
CA HIS A 227 10.48 12.10 -7.99
C HIS A 227 9.53 10.89 -7.91
N LEU A 228 8.65 10.89 -6.93
CA LEU A 228 7.62 9.85 -6.75
C LEU A 228 6.44 10.15 -7.66
N LYS A 229 6.31 9.43 -8.77
CA LYS A 229 5.30 9.68 -9.82
C LYS A 229 3.87 9.40 -9.38
N ASN A 230 3.67 8.42 -8.52
CA ASN A 230 2.34 8.00 -8.08
C ASN A 230 2.26 7.88 -6.54
N PRO A 231 2.38 9.01 -5.81
CA PRO A 231 2.27 9.00 -4.37
C PRO A 231 0.84 8.64 -3.93
N LYS A 232 0.72 7.94 -2.81
CA LYS A 232 -0.60 7.58 -2.25
C LYS A 232 -1.45 8.80 -1.86
N SER A 233 -0.83 9.97 -1.73
CA SER A 233 -1.49 11.26 -1.51
C SER A 233 -2.38 11.69 -2.68
N GLY A 234 -2.19 11.08 -3.87
CA GLY A 234 -2.95 11.43 -5.09
C GLY A 234 -2.59 12.80 -5.67
N ILE A 235 -1.43 13.38 -5.30
CA ILE A 235 -1.00 14.69 -5.79
C ILE A 235 -0.71 14.60 -7.30
N PRO A 236 -1.41 15.36 -8.14
CA PRO A 236 -1.15 15.40 -9.58
C PRO A 236 0.30 15.83 -9.86
N GLY A 237 0.97 15.16 -10.80
CA GLY A 237 2.37 15.45 -11.13
C GLY A 237 3.40 14.82 -10.20
N GLY A 238 2.94 14.03 -9.21
CA GLY A 238 3.84 13.33 -8.31
C GLY A 238 4.32 14.18 -7.12
N GLU A 239 5.24 13.62 -6.37
CA GLU A 239 5.78 14.23 -5.15
C GLU A 239 7.30 14.13 -5.12
N LYS A 240 7.97 15.16 -4.63
CA LYS A 240 9.42 15.22 -4.53
C LYS A 240 9.86 14.92 -3.10
N VAL A 241 10.92 14.13 -2.95
CA VAL A 241 11.52 13.76 -1.66
C VAL A 241 13.01 14.00 -1.71
N ASP A 242 13.50 14.85 -0.84
CA ASP A 242 14.93 15.10 -0.68
C ASP A 242 15.53 14.06 0.27
N LEU A 243 16.66 13.51 -0.13
CA LEU A 243 17.54 12.68 0.70
C LEU A 243 18.85 13.44 0.91
N PHE A 244 19.22 13.61 2.16
CA PHE A 244 20.46 14.29 2.53
C PHE A 244 21.56 13.29 2.88
N GLU A 245 22.79 13.67 2.59
CA GLU A 245 23.96 12.92 2.98
C GLU A 245 24.20 13.04 4.49
N PHE A 246 24.56 11.92 5.10
CA PHE A 246 25.00 11.85 6.49
C PHE A 246 26.45 11.35 6.51
N PRO A 247 27.43 12.25 6.42
CA PRO A 247 28.84 11.88 6.36
C PRO A 247 29.27 11.10 7.62
N GLY A 248 30.06 10.04 7.43
CA GLY A 248 30.57 9.23 8.52
C GLY A 248 29.61 8.16 9.05
N TYR A 249 28.44 8.01 8.46
CA TYR A 249 27.46 6.96 8.84
C TYR A 249 27.25 5.96 7.71
N ASP A 250 27.45 4.68 8.00
CA ASP A 250 27.22 3.58 7.04
C ASP A 250 25.78 3.50 6.52
N CYS A 251 24.84 4.09 7.25
CA CYS A 251 23.42 4.11 6.90
C CYS A 251 23.01 5.32 6.03
N CYS A 252 23.95 6.07 5.47
CA CYS A 252 23.69 7.21 4.61
C CYS A 252 22.89 6.80 3.35
N PRO A 253 21.66 7.33 3.12
CA PRO A 253 20.83 6.94 1.99
C PRO A 253 21.42 7.41 0.64
N VAL A 254 22.06 8.59 0.61
CA VAL A 254 22.70 9.13 -0.59
C VAL A 254 23.86 8.25 -1.03
N GLN A 255 24.73 7.89 -0.11
CA GLN A 255 25.85 7.00 -0.40
C GLN A 255 25.37 5.60 -0.79
N ALA A 256 24.33 5.08 -0.13
CA ALA A 256 23.77 3.78 -0.45
C ALA A 256 23.20 3.73 -1.89
N LEU A 257 22.52 4.80 -2.34
CA LEU A 257 22.01 4.90 -3.72
C LEU A 257 23.14 5.09 -4.73
N ARG A 258 24.16 5.90 -4.45
CA ARG A 258 25.33 6.06 -5.31
C ARG A 258 26.04 4.72 -5.50
N ASN A 259 26.36 4.02 -4.42
CA ASN A 259 26.99 2.71 -4.46
C ASN A 259 26.13 1.68 -5.22
N LEU A 260 24.79 1.78 -5.12
CA LEU A 260 23.89 0.92 -5.89
C LEU A 260 24.02 1.22 -7.39
N ARG A 261 24.00 2.49 -7.78
CA ARG A 261 24.11 2.89 -9.19
C ARG A 261 25.45 2.44 -9.79
N GLU A 262 26.54 2.65 -9.10
CA GLU A 262 27.89 2.20 -9.51
C GLU A 262 27.94 0.68 -9.74
N LYS A 263 27.40 -0.10 -8.79
CA LYS A 263 27.35 -1.57 -8.92
C LYS A 263 26.47 -2.03 -10.07
N GLN A 264 25.35 -1.34 -10.33
CA GLN A 264 24.47 -1.65 -11.45
C GLN A 264 25.14 -1.31 -12.79
N ILE A 265 25.81 -0.17 -12.89
CA ILE A 265 26.60 0.20 -14.08
C ILE A 265 27.71 -0.83 -14.34
N ALA A 266 28.44 -1.22 -13.32
CA ALA A 266 29.46 -2.25 -13.42
C ALA A 266 28.91 -3.63 -13.85
N ALA A 267 27.64 -3.90 -13.56
CA ALA A 267 26.92 -5.10 -14.01
C ALA A 267 26.26 -4.94 -15.39
N GLY A 268 26.52 -3.84 -16.12
CA GLY A 268 25.95 -3.56 -17.45
C GLY A 268 24.55 -2.94 -17.46
N ASN A 269 23.97 -2.61 -16.31
CA ASN A 269 22.67 -1.96 -16.21
C ASN A 269 22.81 -0.42 -16.22
N THR A 270 23.09 0.14 -17.37
CA THR A 270 23.37 1.58 -17.55
C THR A 270 22.15 2.44 -17.81
N ALA A 271 21.03 1.84 -18.30
CA ALA A 271 19.86 2.57 -18.73
C ALA A 271 19.16 3.27 -17.53
N GLU A 272 18.69 4.49 -17.78
CA GLU A 272 18.05 5.32 -16.76
C GLU A 272 16.53 5.05 -16.63
N ASP A 273 15.94 4.38 -17.59
CA ASP A 273 14.55 3.95 -17.62
C ASP A 273 14.30 2.60 -16.91
N LEU A 274 15.32 2.07 -16.21
CA LEU A 274 15.22 0.88 -15.38
C LEU A 274 14.85 1.20 -13.93
N PRO A 275 14.12 0.29 -13.25
CA PRO A 275 13.83 0.43 -11.82
C PRO A 275 15.10 0.55 -10.98
N VAL A 276 15.08 1.47 -10.00
CA VAL A 276 16.22 1.73 -9.10
C VAL A 276 16.63 0.47 -8.34
N PHE A 277 15.67 -0.23 -7.76
CA PHE A 277 15.92 -1.40 -6.90
C PHE A 277 15.75 -2.71 -7.68
N ARG A 278 16.72 -2.98 -8.56
CA ARG A 278 16.77 -4.17 -9.42
C ARG A 278 17.96 -5.06 -9.06
N PHE A 279 17.67 -6.35 -8.85
CA PHE A 279 18.65 -7.39 -8.52
C PHE A 279 19.54 -7.79 -9.71
N SER A 280 20.65 -8.46 -9.40
CA SER A 280 21.54 -9.07 -10.39
C SER A 280 20.84 -10.05 -11.34
N SER A 281 19.80 -10.72 -10.86
CA SER A 281 18.95 -11.62 -11.64
C SER A 281 18.05 -10.92 -12.65
N GLY A 282 18.04 -9.59 -12.71
CA GLY A 282 17.13 -8.80 -13.53
C GLY A 282 15.72 -8.67 -12.96
N LYS A 283 15.40 -9.25 -11.79
CA LYS A 283 14.14 -9.07 -11.09
C LYS A 283 14.15 -7.77 -10.28
N ASN A 284 12.97 -7.21 -10.09
CA ASN A 284 12.80 -6.00 -9.30
C ASN A 284 12.53 -6.34 -7.82
N LEU A 285 13.02 -5.51 -6.91
CA LEU A 285 12.61 -5.56 -5.51
C LEU A 285 11.17 -5.03 -5.37
N THR A 286 10.32 -5.86 -4.77
CA THR A 286 8.91 -5.52 -4.45
C THR A 286 8.70 -5.49 -2.94
N CYS A 287 7.58 -4.89 -2.47
CA CYS A 287 7.21 -4.95 -1.05
C CYS A 287 7.08 -6.39 -0.53
N SER A 288 6.61 -7.33 -1.35
CA SER A 288 6.49 -8.74 -0.96
C SER A 288 7.86 -9.38 -0.74
N VAL A 289 8.82 -9.12 -1.63
CA VAL A 289 10.20 -9.59 -1.49
C VAL A 289 10.84 -8.96 -0.26
N MET A 290 10.72 -7.63 -0.10
CA MET A 290 11.28 -6.92 1.06
C MET A 290 10.72 -7.45 2.38
N ASN A 291 9.41 -7.70 2.49
CA ASN A 291 8.82 -8.26 3.71
C ASN A 291 9.35 -9.67 4.02
N ARG A 292 9.51 -10.55 3.01
CA ARG A 292 10.14 -11.86 3.19
C ARG A 292 11.59 -11.74 3.65
N THR A 293 12.33 -10.80 3.10
CA THR A 293 13.71 -10.49 3.48
C THR A 293 13.79 -10.01 4.94
N LEU A 294 12.91 -9.11 5.34
CA LEU A 294 12.84 -8.64 6.73
C LEU A 294 12.51 -9.77 7.70
N ALA A 295 11.55 -10.64 7.35
CA ALA A 295 11.21 -11.79 8.18
C ALA A 295 12.39 -12.77 8.33
N ALA A 296 13.14 -13.00 7.28
CA ALA A 296 14.32 -13.87 7.30
C ALA A 296 15.50 -13.27 8.07
N LEU A 297 15.74 -11.96 7.90
CA LEU A 297 16.89 -11.27 8.53
C LEU A 297 16.60 -10.78 9.95
N LEU A 298 15.34 -10.57 10.31
CA LEU A 298 14.92 -10.07 11.61
C LEU A 298 13.86 -11.01 12.25
N PRO A 299 14.15 -12.32 12.41
CA PRO A 299 13.15 -13.30 12.88
C PRO A 299 12.62 -12.96 14.27
N ASP A 300 13.44 -12.35 15.15
CA ASP A 300 13.04 -11.92 16.49
C ASP A 300 11.88 -10.91 16.50
N PHE A 301 11.65 -10.25 15.36
CA PHE A 301 10.59 -9.25 15.17
C PHE A 301 9.45 -9.76 14.28
N HIS A 302 9.33 -11.08 14.11
CA HIS A 302 8.27 -11.72 13.32
C HIS A 302 7.61 -12.87 14.09
N VAL A 303 7.65 -12.82 15.40
CA VAL A 303 7.00 -13.81 16.27
C VAL A 303 5.49 -13.55 16.25
N PRO A 304 4.64 -14.60 16.05
CA PRO A 304 3.20 -14.44 16.12
C PRO A 304 2.75 -13.83 17.45
N GLY A 305 1.90 -12.82 17.37
CA GLY A 305 1.42 -12.11 18.56
C GLY A 305 2.29 -10.94 19.05
N HIS A 306 3.42 -10.68 18.40
CA HIS A 306 4.29 -9.56 18.70
C HIS A 306 4.32 -8.54 17.55
N ASP A 307 4.86 -7.35 17.86
CA ASP A 307 5.04 -6.29 16.88
C ASP A 307 5.95 -6.73 15.74
N THR A 308 5.47 -6.61 14.51
CA THR A 308 6.22 -7.03 13.33
C THR A 308 6.87 -5.87 12.61
N ILE A 309 8.06 -6.12 12.05
CA ILE A 309 8.76 -5.21 11.15
C ILE A 309 8.38 -5.53 9.70
N THR A 310 7.85 -4.55 9.00
CA THR A 310 7.40 -4.67 7.60
C THR A 310 7.86 -3.45 6.79
N CYS A 311 7.62 -3.46 5.48
CA CYS A 311 7.82 -2.29 4.63
C CYS A 311 7.19 -1.00 5.19
N HIS A 312 6.10 -1.10 5.93
CA HIS A 312 5.44 0.05 6.53
C HIS A 312 6.21 0.63 7.73
N SER A 313 7.04 -0.18 8.37
CA SER A 313 7.85 0.18 9.54
C SER A 313 8.89 1.27 9.22
N PHE A 314 9.40 1.30 7.99
CA PHE A 314 10.37 2.32 7.55
C PHE A 314 9.79 3.73 7.60
N ARG A 315 8.52 3.90 7.17
CA ARG A 315 7.86 5.20 7.20
C ARG A 315 7.66 5.74 8.62
N ALA A 316 7.60 4.86 9.60
CA ALA A 316 7.42 5.22 11.00
C ALA A 316 8.76 5.59 11.69
N GLY A 317 9.90 5.27 11.10
CA GLY A 317 11.22 5.36 11.74
C GLY A 317 11.56 6.76 12.24
N ILE A 318 11.91 7.66 11.32
CA ILE A 318 12.29 9.04 11.66
C ILE A 318 11.20 9.77 12.46
N PRO A 319 9.91 9.76 12.07
CA PRO A 319 8.87 10.43 12.83
C PRO A 319 8.74 9.95 14.27
N SER A 320 8.94 8.65 14.52
CA SER A 320 8.93 8.09 15.89
C SER A 320 10.09 8.62 16.73
N VAL A 321 11.26 8.79 16.12
CA VAL A 321 12.43 9.39 16.79
C VAL A 321 12.17 10.87 17.06
N LEU A 322 11.72 11.63 16.07
CA LEU A 322 11.46 13.06 16.23
C LEU A 322 10.41 13.35 17.31
N ALA A 323 9.38 12.53 17.41
CA ALA A 323 8.33 12.65 18.42
C ALA A 323 8.82 12.45 19.87
N MET A 324 10.05 11.96 20.06
CA MET A 324 10.65 11.86 21.41
C MET A 324 11.27 13.18 21.89
N PHE A 325 11.42 14.14 21.01
CA PHE A 325 12.03 15.43 21.30
C PHE A 325 11.03 16.58 21.07
N PRO A 326 9.92 16.62 21.87
CA PRO A 326 8.86 17.60 21.66
C PRO A 326 9.32 19.06 21.86
N ASP A 327 10.38 19.26 22.63
CA ASP A 327 10.98 20.58 22.86
C ASP A 327 11.85 21.06 21.68
N LEU A 328 12.29 20.14 20.81
CA LEU A 328 13.15 20.44 19.67
C LEU A 328 12.40 20.41 18.33
N VAL A 329 11.33 19.61 18.24
CA VAL A 329 10.63 19.36 16.99
C VAL A 329 9.12 19.46 17.18
N THR A 330 8.49 20.35 16.44
CA THR A 330 7.03 20.54 16.50
C THR A 330 6.29 19.44 15.73
N SER A 331 5.02 19.26 16.07
CA SER A 331 4.11 18.36 15.32
C SER A 331 4.04 18.69 13.84
N ASP A 332 4.08 19.97 13.47
CA ASP A 332 4.02 20.40 12.07
C ASP A 332 5.32 20.08 11.32
N GLN A 333 6.47 20.17 11.99
CA GLN A 333 7.74 19.72 11.43
C GLN A 333 7.74 18.21 11.19
N ILE A 334 7.21 17.41 12.13
CA ILE A 334 7.06 15.96 11.95
C ILE A 334 6.11 15.65 10.79
N LYS A 335 4.97 16.35 10.70
CA LYS A 335 4.02 16.24 9.57
C LYS A 335 4.70 16.58 8.25
N GLY A 336 5.42 17.69 8.20
CA GLY A 336 6.16 18.13 6.99
C GLY A 336 7.18 17.10 6.54
N TRP A 337 7.98 16.58 7.46
CA TRP A 337 8.98 15.55 7.16
C TRP A 337 8.35 14.27 6.59
N GLY A 338 7.27 13.80 7.22
CA GLY A 338 6.55 12.60 6.79
C GLY A 338 5.52 12.84 5.69
N ARG A 339 5.36 14.06 5.23
CA ARG A 339 4.39 14.43 4.19
C ARG A 339 2.97 14.00 4.54
N TRP A 340 2.53 14.27 5.78
CA TRP A 340 1.16 14.01 6.24
C TRP A 340 0.31 15.27 6.20
N GLN A 341 -0.85 15.17 5.58
CA GLN A 341 -1.84 16.25 5.55
C GLN A 341 -2.78 16.25 6.76
N SER A 342 -2.74 15.19 7.58
CA SER A 342 -3.60 15.01 8.74
C SER A 342 -2.81 14.52 9.95
N ASP A 343 -3.46 14.46 11.11
CA ASP A 343 -2.86 13.95 12.36
C ASP A 343 -2.64 12.43 12.38
N CYS A 344 -2.84 11.74 11.25
CA CYS A 344 -2.56 10.31 11.16
C CYS A 344 -1.08 9.94 11.40
N TYR A 345 -0.15 10.91 11.40
CA TYR A 345 1.24 10.71 11.81
C TYR A 345 1.34 10.17 13.24
N GLN A 346 0.40 10.51 14.13
CA GLN A 346 0.35 10.02 15.51
C GLN A 346 0.26 8.49 15.60
N LEU A 347 -0.25 7.83 14.56
CA LEU A 347 -0.24 6.37 14.46
C LEU A 347 1.18 5.80 14.27
N TYR A 348 2.09 6.62 13.77
CA TYR A 348 3.48 6.25 13.46
C TYR A 348 4.47 6.68 14.55
N THR A 349 4.07 7.54 15.49
CA THR A 349 4.93 8.04 16.57
C THR A 349 4.86 7.20 17.84
N ARG A 350 4.26 6.00 17.77
CA ARG A 350 4.12 5.10 18.92
C ARG A 350 5.39 4.26 19.08
N LEU A 351 6.26 4.70 19.97
CA LEU A 351 7.35 3.87 20.48
C LEU A 351 6.85 3.05 21.66
N SER A 352 7.32 1.80 21.76
CA SER A 352 7.07 0.98 22.96
C SER A 352 7.75 1.62 24.19
N LEU A 353 7.24 1.35 25.38
CA LEU A 353 7.86 1.80 26.64
C LEU A 353 9.32 1.36 26.76
N SER A 354 9.67 0.17 26.28
CA SER A 354 11.04 -0.34 26.26
C SER A 354 11.96 0.47 25.35
N GLU A 355 11.48 0.91 24.20
CA GLU A 355 12.22 1.77 23.28
C GLU A 355 12.42 3.17 23.87
N LYS A 356 11.38 3.74 24.51
CA LYS A 356 11.51 5.01 25.23
C LYS A 356 12.57 4.92 26.34
N ASN A 357 12.58 3.84 27.10
CA ASN A 357 13.55 3.63 28.19
C ASN A 357 14.99 3.42 27.72
N GLN A 358 15.21 2.85 26.51
CA GLN A 358 16.56 2.73 25.92
C GLN A 358 17.17 4.07 25.53
N PHE A 359 16.36 5.05 25.16
CA PHE A 359 16.83 6.40 24.85
C PHE A 359 17.09 7.25 26.10
N LEU A 360 16.35 7.02 27.18
CA LEU A 360 16.52 7.76 28.44
C LEU A 360 17.72 7.29 29.27
N LYS A 361 18.36 6.18 28.90
CA LYS A 361 19.55 5.62 29.61
C LYS A 361 20.89 6.01 28.96
N LYS A 362 20.89 6.86 27.95
CA LYS A 362 22.08 7.47 27.36
C LYS A 362 22.14 8.96 27.63
#